data_d05f3f7435d5c5bf05818851011211e2
#
_entry.id   d05f3f7435d5c5bf05818851011211e2
#
_cell.length_a   1.000
_cell.length_b   1.000
_cell.length_c   1.000
_cell.angle_alpha   90.00
_cell.angle_beta   90.00
_cell.angle_gamma   90.00
#
_symmetry.space_group_name_H-M   'P 1'
#
loop_
_entity.id
_entity.type
_entity.pdbx_description
1 polymer ?
#
loop_
_entity_poly.entity_id
_entity_poly.type
_entity_poly.pdbx_seq_one_letter_code
_entity_poly.pdbx_strand_id
1 'polypeptide(L)'
;MEYERQYEQYRLAVEEYLNGLFTGSAAYGRLYEAMRYSVLAGGKRIRPVLTLEFARLGGADWRTALPYACALELVHNYSLIHDDLPCMDDDDLRRGKPTNHKVYGETLAILAGDALQPEAFRLIAQAPGLSAESRIAAAEVLAKAAGADGMVGGQVLDTLCHVADEAGLTQLNRLKTCAMISAAAELGCVAAGMDGEKRRQAREFGDGLGLAFQIRDDILDVTGSEDVFGKPIGSDAEEGKTTFVNLRGLDACQREVERQTARAKAAISGWPGCGFLMELADRMVKRVK
;
A
#
# COMPACT_ATOMS: atom_id res chain seq x y z
N MET A 1 -9.13 -14.24 -17.48
CA MET A 1 -8.41 -13.76 -18.71
C MET A 1 -8.46 -12.23 -18.85
N GLU A 2 -9.61 -11.58 -18.69
CA GLU A 2 -9.69 -10.10 -18.80
C GLU A 2 -9.02 -9.40 -17.60
N TYR A 3 -9.28 -9.86 -16.39
CA TYR A 3 -8.69 -9.34 -15.16
C TYR A 3 -7.16 -9.40 -15.20
N GLU A 4 -6.57 -10.56 -15.49
CA GLU A 4 -5.11 -10.74 -15.53
C GLU A 4 -4.45 -9.82 -16.55
N ARG A 5 -5.06 -9.69 -17.74
CA ARG A 5 -4.55 -8.81 -18.80
C ARG A 5 -4.57 -7.34 -18.35
N GLN A 6 -5.65 -6.89 -17.73
CA GLN A 6 -5.77 -5.51 -17.25
C GLN A 6 -4.85 -5.24 -16.08
N TYR A 7 -4.76 -6.18 -15.13
CA TYR A 7 -3.84 -6.07 -13.98
C TYR A 7 -2.39 -5.96 -14.47
N GLU A 8 -1.98 -6.83 -15.38
CA GLU A 8 -0.63 -6.84 -15.92
C GLU A 8 -0.33 -5.58 -16.73
N GLN A 9 -1.29 -5.06 -17.48
CA GLN A 9 -1.15 -3.79 -18.19
C GLN A 9 -0.86 -2.63 -17.23
N TYR A 10 -1.57 -2.55 -16.10
CA TYR A 10 -1.33 -1.55 -15.07
C TYR A 10 0.02 -1.73 -14.41
N ARG A 11 0.35 -2.96 -14.03
CA ARG A 11 1.61 -3.29 -13.39
C ARG A 11 2.81 -2.91 -14.26
N LEU A 12 2.78 -3.26 -15.54
CA LEU A 12 3.85 -2.93 -16.48
C LEU A 12 4.00 -1.42 -16.67
N ALA A 13 2.91 -0.67 -16.78
CA ALA A 13 2.97 0.78 -16.90
C ALA A 13 3.56 1.46 -15.64
N VAL A 14 3.23 0.95 -14.45
CA VAL A 14 3.81 1.42 -13.19
C VAL A 14 5.31 1.10 -13.15
N GLU A 15 5.72 -0.12 -13.50
CA GLU A 15 7.13 -0.51 -13.50
C GLU A 15 7.94 0.32 -14.50
N GLU A 16 7.40 0.58 -15.69
CA GLU A 16 8.03 1.43 -16.68
C GLU A 16 8.21 2.86 -16.17
N TYR A 17 7.16 3.43 -15.56
CA TYR A 17 7.21 4.78 -14.98
C TYR A 17 8.26 4.87 -13.86
N LEU A 18 8.23 3.93 -12.91
CA LEU A 18 9.18 3.87 -11.80
C LEU A 18 10.63 3.67 -12.29
N ASN A 19 10.82 2.85 -13.32
CA ASN A 19 12.15 2.62 -13.90
C ASN A 19 12.74 3.87 -14.55
N GLY A 20 11.90 4.80 -15.00
CA GLY A 20 12.32 6.11 -15.52
C GLY A 20 12.78 7.11 -14.45
N LEU A 21 12.54 6.83 -13.15
CA LEU A 21 12.93 7.72 -12.06
C LEU A 21 14.38 7.53 -11.62
N PHE A 22 14.99 8.60 -11.12
CA PHE A 22 16.33 8.58 -10.50
C PHE A 22 17.45 8.04 -11.41
N THR A 23 17.40 8.37 -12.70
CA THR A 23 18.35 7.88 -13.73
C THR A 23 19.53 8.83 -13.98
N GLY A 24 19.56 10.00 -13.32
CA GLY A 24 20.61 11.01 -13.51
C GLY A 24 21.96 10.60 -12.90
N SER A 25 23.06 11.16 -13.45
CA SER A 25 24.37 11.10 -12.80
C SER A 25 24.58 12.35 -11.95
N ALA A 26 24.83 12.17 -10.66
CA ALA A 26 25.06 13.24 -9.70
C ALA A 26 26.21 12.86 -8.76
N ALA A 27 26.82 13.83 -8.10
CA ALA A 27 27.81 13.57 -7.05
C ALA A 27 27.28 12.67 -5.92
N TYR A 28 25.95 12.65 -5.74
CA TYR A 28 25.20 11.80 -4.80
C TYR A 28 24.53 10.60 -5.50
N GLY A 29 25.06 10.10 -6.61
CA GLY A 29 24.47 9.02 -7.41
C GLY A 29 24.16 7.75 -6.61
N ARG A 30 24.94 7.44 -5.56
CA ARG A 30 24.66 6.33 -4.64
C ARG A 30 23.30 6.44 -3.94
N LEU A 31 22.79 7.66 -3.71
CA LEU A 31 21.44 7.87 -3.20
C LEU A 31 20.40 7.37 -4.21
N TYR A 32 20.57 7.70 -5.48
CA TYR A 32 19.68 7.22 -6.55
C TYR A 32 19.73 5.69 -6.69
N GLU A 33 20.92 5.09 -6.56
CA GLU A 33 21.06 3.63 -6.56
C GLU A 33 20.28 2.99 -5.40
N ALA A 34 20.41 3.53 -4.18
CA ALA A 34 19.68 3.03 -3.01
C ALA A 34 18.16 3.20 -3.14
N MET A 35 17.68 4.35 -3.62
CA MET A 35 16.26 4.58 -3.90
C MET A 35 15.72 3.57 -4.93
N ARG A 36 16.41 3.45 -6.08
CA ARG A 36 16.03 2.52 -7.16
C ARG A 36 16.05 1.07 -6.72
N TYR A 37 17.01 0.67 -5.90
CA TYR A 37 17.11 -0.69 -5.39
C TYR A 37 15.83 -1.15 -4.72
N SER A 38 15.25 -0.34 -3.85
CA SER A 38 13.99 -0.67 -3.17
C SER A 38 12.77 -0.48 -4.07
N VAL A 39 12.68 0.63 -4.79
CA VAL A 39 11.55 0.95 -5.67
C VAL A 39 11.38 -0.12 -6.76
N LEU A 40 12.48 -0.63 -7.32
CA LEU A 40 12.49 -1.64 -8.39
C LEU A 40 12.65 -3.08 -7.87
N ALA A 41 12.54 -3.31 -6.56
CA ALA A 41 12.59 -4.66 -5.99
C ALA A 41 11.40 -5.55 -6.38
N GLY A 42 10.46 -5.02 -7.17
CA GLY A 42 9.25 -5.72 -7.59
C GLY A 42 8.11 -5.61 -6.58
N GLY A 43 7.15 -6.51 -6.68
CA GLY A 43 5.96 -6.56 -5.84
C GLY A 43 4.66 -6.60 -6.64
N LYS A 44 3.55 -6.81 -5.94
CA LYS A 44 2.22 -6.91 -6.57
C LYS A 44 1.67 -5.58 -7.09
N ARG A 45 2.22 -4.44 -6.65
CA ARG A 45 1.77 -3.09 -7.04
C ARG A 45 0.26 -2.85 -6.85
N ILE A 46 -0.32 -3.45 -5.83
CA ILE A 46 -1.78 -3.39 -5.59
C ILE A 46 -2.26 -1.94 -5.44
N ARG A 47 -1.52 -1.11 -4.67
CA ARG A 47 -1.88 0.30 -4.44
C ARG A 47 -1.89 1.11 -5.72
N PRO A 48 -0.84 1.10 -6.56
CA PRO A 48 -0.89 1.72 -7.89
C PRO A 48 -2.03 1.19 -8.78
N VAL A 49 -2.23 -0.12 -8.82
CA VAL A 49 -3.31 -0.74 -9.61
C VAL A 49 -4.70 -0.22 -9.19
N LEU A 50 -4.94 -0.08 -7.88
CA LEU A 50 -6.17 0.53 -7.37
C LEU A 50 -6.33 1.96 -7.86
N THR A 51 -5.28 2.79 -7.77
CA THR A 51 -5.32 4.18 -8.24
C THR A 51 -5.68 4.26 -9.73
N LEU A 52 -5.04 3.44 -10.57
CA LEU A 52 -5.29 3.44 -12.00
C LEU A 52 -6.71 2.95 -12.34
N GLU A 53 -7.19 1.93 -11.64
CA GLU A 53 -8.53 1.40 -11.90
C GLU A 53 -9.63 2.37 -11.45
N PHE A 54 -9.49 3.02 -10.30
CA PHE A 54 -10.44 4.05 -9.88
C PHE A 54 -10.47 5.26 -10.82
N ALA A 55 -9.31 5.64 -11.39
CA ALA A 55 -9.27 6.68 -12.44
C ALA A 55 -10.03 6.24 -13.70
N ARG A 56 -9.84 4.99 -14.14
CA ARG A 56 -10.59 4.42 -15.29
C ARG A 56 -12.10 4.41 -15.03
N LEU A 57 -12.53 3.98 -13.85
CA LEU A 57 -13.95 3.96 -13.47
C LEU A 57 -14.57 5.35 -13.45
N GLY A 58 -13.78 6.38 -13.16
CA GLY A 58 -14.20 7.77 -13.26
C GLY A 58 -14.25 8.32 -14.69
N GLY A 59 -13.93 7.50 -15.70
CA GLY A 59 -13.96 7.89 -17.11
C GLY A 59 -12.69 8.60 -17.59
N ALA A 60 -11.65 8.71 -16.76
CA ALA A 60 -10.36 9.25 -17.18
C ALA A 60 -9.54 8.21 -17.97
N ASP A 61 -8.63 8.67 -18.84
CA ASP A 61 -7.53 7.81 -19.25
C ASP A 61 -6.70 7.49 -17.99
N TRP A 62 -6.67 6.23 -17.59
CA TRP A 62 -5.99 5.79 -16.38
C TRP A 62 -4.49 6.15 -16.36
N ARG A 63 -3.88 6.36 -17.54
CA ARG A 63 -2.49 6.78 -17.67
C ARG A 63 -2.22 8.15 -17.07
N THR A 64 -3.22 9.03 -17.04
CA THR A 64 -3.09 10.35 -16.41
C THR A 64 -2.91 10.27 -14.90
N ALA A 65 -3.35 9.17 -14.27
CA ALA A 65 -3.18 8.92 -12.85
C ALA A 65 -1.84 8.23 -12.48
N LEU A 66 -0.99 7.86 -13.46
CA LEU A 66 0.31 7.22 -13.21
C LEU A 66 1.20 8.02 -12.22
N PRO A 67 1.32 9.37 -12.33
CA PRO A 67 2.10 10.13 -11.34
C PRO A 67 1.58 9.96 -9.92
N TYR A 68 0.26 9.93 -9.70
CA TYR A 68 -0.34 9.74 -8.37
C TYR A 68 -0.14 8.30 -7.87
N ALA A 69 -0.33 7.33 -8.73
CA ALA A 69 -0.11 5.92 -8.44
C ALA A 69 1.36 5.65 -8.03
N CYS A 70 2.30 6.22 -8.77
CA CYS A 70 3.73 6.08 -8.48
C CYS A 70 4.15 6.90 -7.25
N ALA A 71 3.58 8.08 -7.01
CA ALA A 71 3.82 8.86 -5.80
C ALA A 71 3.44 8.06 -4.54
N LEU A 72 2.27 7.44 -4.53
CA LEU A 72 1.83 6.58 -3.46
C LEU A 72 2.76 5.37 -3.26
N GLU A 73 3.25 4.79 -4.36
CA GLU A 73 4.20 3.67 -4.30
C GLU A 73 5.57 4.11 -3.77
N LEU A 74 6.05 5.33 -4.06
CA LEU A 74 7.27 5.88 -3.46
C LEU A 74 7.11 6.01 -1.94
N VAL A 75 5.97 6.53 -1.48
CA VAL A 75 5.64 6.61 -0.05
C VAL A 75 5.60 5.22 0.59
N HIS A 76 4.99 4.25 -0.06
CA HIS A 76 5.01 2.87 0.43
C HIS A 76 6.44 2.29 0.49
N ASN A 77 7.30 2.59 -0.49
CA ASN A 77 8.68 2.08 -0.48
C ASN A 77 9.54 2.74 0.60
N TYR A 78 9.38 4.06 0.89
CA TYR A 78 10.13 4.66 1.98
C TYR A 78 9.76 3.99 3.31
N SER A 79 8.47 3.71 3.55
CA SER A 79 8.07 3.07 4.80
C SER A 79 8.72 1.70 4.97
N LEU A 80 8.80 0.90 3.89
CA LEU A 80 9.48 -0.39 3.93
C LEU A 80 10.99 -0.26 4.19
N ILE A 81 11.66 0.76 3.58
CA ILE A 81 13.10 0.99 3.83
C ILE A 81 13.34 1.32 5.31
N HIS A 82 12.49 2.16 5.90
CA HIS A 82 12.64 2.57 7.29
C HIS A 82 12.21 1.47 8.26
N ASP A 83 11.15 0.72 7.95
CA ASP A 83 10.72 -0.43 8.76
C ASP A 83 11.82 -1.50 8.88
N ASP A 84 12.59 -1.72 7.80
CA ASP A 84 13.67 -2.72 7.78
C ASP A 84 14.90 -2.34 8.62
N LEU A 85 15.03 -1.08 9.10
CA LEU A 85 16.20 -0.61 9.84
C LEU A 85 16.40 -1.33 11.19
N PRO A 86 17.66 -1.43 11.70
CA PRO A 86 17.96 -2.07 12.99
C PRO A 86 17.24 -1.44 14.20
N CYS A 87 16.83 -0.19 14.10
CA CYS A 87 16.06 0.49 15.16
C CYS A 87 14.54 0.28 15.04
N MET A 88 14.10 -0.48 14.05
CA MET A 88 12.70 -0.81 13.75
C MET A 88 12.52 -2.34 13.77
N ASP A 89 12.18 -2.98 12.65
CA ASP A 89 11.93 -4.41 12.57
C ASP A 89 13.24 -5.25 12.44
N ASP A 90 14.38 -4.62 12.12
CA ASP A 90 15.71 -5.23 11.89
C ASP A 90 15.69 -6.39 10.88
N ASP A 91 14.94 -6.23 9.81
CA ASP A 91 14.77 -7.25 8.78
C ASP A 91 16.01 -7.35 7.88
N ASP A 92 16.55 -8.55 7.71
CA ASP A 92 17.68 -8.82 6.80
C ASP A 92 17.25 -8.94 5.33
N LEU A 93 16.03 -9.41 5.09
CA LEU A 93 15.50 -9.71 3.76
C LEU A 93 14.12 -9.07 3.54
N ARG A 94 13.93 -8.47 2.36
CA ARG A 94 12.64 -7.98 1.86
C ARG A 94 12.39 -8.50 0.45
N ARG A 95 11.27 -9.19 0.24
CA ARG A 95 10.93 -9.82 -1.06
C ARG A 95 12.04 -10.76 -1.57
N GLY A 96 12.71 -11.48 -0.68
CA GLY A 96 13.79 -12.42 -1.00
C GLY A 96 15.13 -11.78 -1.38
N LYS A 97 15.28 -10.45 -1.21
CA LYS A 97 16.53 -9.71 -1.41
C LYS A 97 16.99 -9.10 -0.09
N PRO A 98 18.31 -8.89 0.10
CA PRO A 98 18.81 -8.12 1.24
C PRO A 98 18.13 -6.76 1.34
N THR A 99 17.84 -6.30 2.56
CA THR A 99 17.22 -5.01 2.80
C THR A 99 18.16 -3.86 2.44
N ASN A 100 17.61 -2.66 2.28
CA ASN A 100 18.37 -1.50 1.81
C ASN A 100 19.58 -1.20 2.71
N HIS A 101 19.37 -1.24 4.03
CA HIS A 101 20.44 -0.96 4.99
C HIS A 101 21.56 -2.03 4.99
N LYS A 102 21.25 -3.28 4.64
CA LYS A 102 22.28 -4.33 4.48
C LYS A 102 23.15 -4.12 3.24
N VAL A 103 22.60 -3.53 2.18
CA VAL A 103 23.32 -3.29 0.91
C VAL A 103 24.09 -1.97 0.93
N TYR A 104 23.45 -0.90 1.45
CA TYR A 104 23.98 0.47 1.34
C TYR A 104 24.42 1.08 2.67
N GLY A 105 24.12 0.41 3.79
CA GLY A 105 24.34 0.92 5.15
C GLY A 105 23.17 1.77 5.63
N GLU A 106 23.02 1.87 6.97
CA GLU A 106 21.89 2.53 7.63
C GLU A 106 21.73 4.00 7.22
N THR A 107 22.84 4.75 7.20
CA THR A 107 22.81 6.18 6.85
C THR A 107 22.20 6.42 5.47
N LEU A 108 22.59 5.62 4.46
CA LEU A 108 22.10 5.82 3.11
C LEU A 108 20.68 5.29 2.96
N ALA A 109 20.30 4.25 3.69
CA ALA A 109 18.92 3.75 3.75
C ALA A 109 17.97 4.81 4.34
N ILE A 110 18.34 5.46 5.45
CA ILE A 110 17.57 6.58 6.02
C ILE A 110 17.39 7.69 4.97
N LEU A 111 18.49 8.14 4.36
CA LEU A 111 18.44 9.22 3.37
C LEU A 111 17.66 8.83 2.10
N ALA A 112 17.68 7.55 1.70
CA ALA A 112 16.88 7.06 0.58
C ALA A 112 15.38 7.13 0.89
N GLY A 113 14.97 6.72 2.09
CA GLY A 113 13.59 6.87 2.55
C GLY A 113 13.17 8.34 2.64
N ASP A 114 14.02 9.19 3.23
CA ASP A 114 13.75 10.63 3.32
C ASP A 114 13.56 11.27 1.93
N ALA A 115 14.40 10.89 0.95
CA ALA A 115 14.32 11.45 -0.39
C ALA A 115 13.10 10.97 -1.19
N LEU A 116 12.61 9.75 -0.95
CA LEU A 116 11.42 9.22 -1.63
C LEU A 116 10.15 10.00 -1.29
N GLN A 117 10.04 10.54 -0.07
CA GLN A 117 8.88 11.30 0.37
C GLN A 117 8.69 12.61 -0.43
N PRO A 118 9.65 13.57 -0.48
CA PRO A 118 9.50 14.77 -1.29
C PRO A 118 9.38 14.46 -2.79
N GLU A 119 10.02 13.39 -3.28
CA GLU A 119 9.86 12.98 -4.67
C GLU A 119 8.41 12.55 -4.99
N ALA A 120 7.73 11.89 -4.07
CA ALA A 120 6.31 11.56 -4.22
C ALA A 120 5.46 12.82 -4.40
N PHE A 121 5.66 13.85 -3.57
CA PHE A 121 4.96 15.13 -3.71
C PHE A 121 5.36 15.88 -4.96
N ARG A 122 6.62 15.78 -5.42
CA ARG A 122 7.07 16.34 -6.69
C ARG A 122 6.34 15.69 -7.88
N LEU A 123 6.16 14.37 -7.88
CA LEU A 123 5.37 13.66 -8.91
C LEU A 123 3.93 14.19 -8.97
N ILE A 124 3.29 14.38 -7.82
CA ILE A 124 1.93 14.95 -7.75
C ILE A 124 1.91 16.37 -8.30
N ALA A 125 2.82 17.22 -7.84
CA ALA A 125 2.87 18.63 -8.23
C ALA A 125 3.12 18.84 -9.73
N GLN A 126 3.87 17.92 -10.34
CA GLN A 126 4.24 17.98 -11.77
C GLN A 126 3.37 17.08 -12.67
N ALA A 127 2.32 16.43 -12.13
CA ALA A 127 1.49 15.49 -12.87
C ALA A 127 0.90 16.15 -14.15
N PRO A 128 1.28 15.69 -15.36
CA PRO A 128 0.82 16.29 -16.60
C PRO A 128 -0.68 16.00 -16.83
N GLY A 129 -1.37 16.96 -17.43
CA GLY A 129 -2.78 16.79 -17.78
C GLY A 129 -3.78 16.91 -16.63
N LEU A 130 -3.31 17.06 -15.39
CA LEU A 130 -4.15 17.24 -14.21
C LEU A 130 -4.17 18.69 -13.74
N SER A 131 -5.34 19.16 -13.26
CA SER A 131 -5.51 20.54 -12.81
C SER A 131 -4.75 20.83 -11.51
N ALA A 132 -4.54 22.11 -11.18
CA ALA A 132 -3.93 22.52 -9.92
C ALA A 132 -4.75 22.04 -8.72
N GLU A 133 -6.07 22.11 -8.80
CA GLU A 133 -7.00 21.64 -7.77
C GLU A 133 -6.87 20.13 -7.54
N SER A 134 -6.75 19.35 -8.63
CA SER A 134 -6.53 17.89 -8.55
C SER A 134 -5.19 17.57 -7.88
N ARG A 135 -4.12 18.32 -8.23
CA ARG A 135 -2.79 18.12 -7.62
C ARG A 135 -2.78 18.46 -6.13
N ILE A 136 -3.45 19.56 -5.74
CA ILE A 136 -3.58 19.95 -4.32
C ILE A 136 -4.37 18.88 -3.55
N ALA A 137 -5.52 18.45 -4.08
CA ALA A 137 -6.32 17.42 -3.46
C ALA A 137 -5.56 16.08 -3.33
N ALA A 138 -4.78 15.69 -4.34
CA ALA A 138 -3.95 14.48 -4.29
C ALA A 138 -2.83 14.60 -3.25
N ALA A 139 -2.19 15.75 -3.13
CA ALA A 139 -1.17 16.00 -2.11
C ALA A 139 -1.77 15.93 -0.69
N GLU A 140 -2.96 16.48 -0.48
CA GLU A 140 -3.69 16.40 0.80
C GLU A 140 -4.03 14.96 1.16
N VAL A 141 -4.59 14.18 0.21
CA VAL A 141 -4.91 12.76 0.41
C VAL A 141 -3.67 11.95 0.79
N LEU A 142 -2.56 12.13 0.06
CA LEU A 142 -1.32 11.41 0.33
C LEU A 142 -0.70 11.81 1.66
N ALA A 143 -0.64 13.11 1.96
CA ALA A 143 -0.07 13.64 3.21
C ALA A 143 -0.82 13.12 4.44
N LYS A 144 -2.16 13.11 4.39
CA LYS A 144 -3.00 12.58 5.47
C LYS A 144 -2.79 11.09 5.66
N ALA A 145 -2.78 10.32 4.56
CA ALA A 145 -2.65 8.87 4.63
C ALA A 145 -1.26 8.40 5.09
N ALA A 146 -0.21 9.15 4.74
CA ALA A 146 1.17 8.83 5.12
C ALA A 146 1.59 9.38 6.48
N GLY A 147 0.96 10.47 6.93
CA GLY A 147 1.38 11.27 8.09
C GLY A 147 1.00 10.69 9.45
N ALA A 148 0.99 11.59 10.46
CA ALA A 148 0.72 11.26 11.86
C ALA A 148 -0.70 10.70 12.08
N ASP A 149 -1.68 11.16 11.31
CA ASP A 149 -3.07 10.67 11.34
C ASP A 149 -3.31 9.50 10.38
N GLY A 150 -2.25 8.87 9.90
CA GLY A 150 -2.24 7.75 8.96
C GLY A 150 -1.13 6.75 9.28
N MET A 151 -0.39 6.33 8.23
CA MET A 151 0.59 5.23 8.29
C MET A 151 1.64 5.42 9.40
N VAL A 152 2.22 6.62 9.55
CA VAL A 152 3.24 6.89 10.60
C VAL A 152 2.63 6.77 12.00
N GLY A 153 1.41 7.30 12.22
CA GLY A 153 0.70 7.12 13.48
C GLY A 153 0.38 5.66 13.79
N GLY A 154 0.01 4.89 12.76
CA GLY A 154 -0.17 3.44 12.86
C GLY A 154 1.14 2.72 13.22
N GLN A 155 2.25 3.15 12.67
CA GLN A 155 3.58 2.60 12.99
C GLN A 155 3.97 2.88 14.44
N VAL A 156 3.65 4.06 14.98
CA VAL A 156 3.87 4.36 16.42
C VAL A 156 3.06 3.40 17.30
N LEU A 157 1.81 3.11 16.95
CA LEU A 157 0.99 2.15 17.70
C LEU A 157 1.57 0.73 17.63
N ASP A 158 2.10 0.35 16.48
CA ASP A 158 2.68 -0.97 16.26
C ASP A 158 4.01 -1.18 17.01
N THR A 159 4.88 -0.18 16.98
CA THR A 159 6.25 -0.30 17.51
C THR A 159 6.38 0.09 18.97
N LEU A 160 5.65 1.11 19.43
CA LEU A 160 5.87 1.73 20.75
C LEU A 160 4.73 1.52 21.74
N CYS A 161 3.55 1.10 21.27
CA CYS A 161 2.37 0.96 22.11
C CYS A 161 2.00 -0.52 22.28
N HIS A 162 1.67 -0.92 23.51
CA HIS A 162 1.09 -2.23 23.75
C HIS A 162 -0.41 -2.20 23.41
N VAL A 163 -0.75 -2.74 22.24
CA VAL A 163 -2.16 -2.86 21.80
C VAL A 163 -2.70 -4.19 22.33
N ALA A 164 -3.58 -4.13 23.32
CA ALA A 164 -4.06 -5.31 24.04
C ALA A 164 -5.49 -5.77 23.66
N ASP A 165 -6.24 -4.92 22.94
CA ASP A 165 -7.64 -5.21 22.59
C ASP A 165 -7.92 -5.02 21.09
N GLU A 166 -9.09 -5.48 20.69
CA GLU A 166 -9.53 -5.46 19.30
C GLU A 166 -9.76 -4.05 18.76
N ALA A 167 -10.20 -3.13 19.60
CA ALA A 167 -10.46 -1.75 19.17
C ALA A 167 -9.12 -1.06 18.82
N GLY A 168 -8.11 -1.22 19.68
CA GLY A 168 -6.76 -0.74 19.45
C GLY A 168 -6.10 -1.40 18.24
N LEU A 169 -6.22 -2.72 18.09
CA LEU A 169 -5.69 -3.45 16.93
C LEU A 169 -6.36 -3.01 15.62
N THR A 170 -7.68 -2.80 15.64
CA THR A 170 -8.41 -2.28 14.49
C THR A 170 -7.94 -0.86 14.14
N GLN A 171 -7.73 0.00 15.13
CA GLN A 171 -7.22 1.36 14.92
C GLN A 171 -5.81 1.33 14.34
N LEU A 172 -4.91 0.53 14.91
CA LEU A 172 -3.55 0.33 14.38
C LEU A 172 -3.59 -0.03 12.90
N ASN A 173 -4.33 -1.07 12.54
CA ASN A 173 -4.40 -1.57 11.16
C ASN A 173 -5.07 -0.58 10.20
N ARG A 174 -6.06 0.18 10.66
CA ARG A 174 -6.66 1.26 9.86
C ARG A 174 -5.66 2.34 9.54
N LEU A 175 -4.82 2.73 10.50
CA LEU A 175 -3.79 3.74 10.30
C LEU A 175 -2.62 3.19 9.49
N LYS A 176 -1.99 2.10 9.93
CA LYS A 176 -0.77 1.55 9.32
C LYS A 176 -1.00 1.04 7.89
N THR A 177 -2.10 0.33 7.66
CA THR A 177 -2.34 -0.40 6.41
C THR A 177 -3.50 0.18 5.59
N CYS A 178 -4.70 0.34 6.20
CA CYS A 178 -5.89 0.72 5.44
C CYS A 178 -5.81 2.15 4.91
N ALA A 179 -5.17 3.08 5.62
CA ALA A 179 -5.04 4.47 5.20
C ALA A 179 -4.42 4.59 3.80
N MET A 180 -3.33 3.85 3.54
CA MET A 180 -2.65 3.86 2.24
C MET A 180 -3.45 3.15 1.13
N ILE A 181 -4.23 2.13 1.46
CA ILE A 181 -5.10 1.45 0.49
C ILE A 181 -6.32 2.33 0.15
N SER A 182 -6.89 2.99 1.14
CA SER A 182 -7.98 3.97 0.94
C SER A 182 -7.50 5.17 0.13
N ALA A 183 -6.29 5.68 0.41
CA ALA A 183 -5.69 6.75 -0.37
C ALA A 183 -5.46 6.34 -1.83
N ALA A 184 -5.05 5.10 -2.08
CA ALA A 184 -4.90 4.58 -3.44
C ALA A 184 -6.20 4.70 -4.25
N ALA A 185 -7.31 4.25 -3.67
CA ALA A 185 -8.63 4.34 -4.29
C ALA A 185 -9.07 5.81 -4.49
N GLU A 186 -8.87 6.65 -3.48
CA GLU A 186 -9.25 8.05 -3.53
C GLU A 186 -8.43 8.86 -4.54
N LEU A 187 -7.11 8.61 -4.64
CA LEU A 187 -6.24 9.28 -5.62
C LEU A 187 -6.68 9.03 -7.07
N GLY A 188 -7.17 7.82 -7.36
CA GLY A 188 -7.77 7.52 -8.66
C GLY A 188 -9.01 8.37 -8.94
N CYS A 189 -9.89 8.50 -7.95
CA CYS A 189 -11.08 9.36 -8.05
C CYS A 189 -10.70 10.84 -8.23
N VAL A 190 -9.68 11.31 -7.51
CA VAL A 190 -9.16 12.69 -7.64
C VAL A 190 -8.62 12.92 -9.04
N ALA A 191 -7.85 11.99 -9.60
CA ALA A 191 -7.33 12.10 -10.96
C ALA A 191 -8.45 12.15 -12.01
N ALA A 192 -9.57 11.48 -11.78
CA ALA A 192 -10.74 11.49 -12.66
C ALA A 192 -11.73 12.64 -12.38
N GLY A 193 -11.44 13.53 -11.43
CA GLY A 193 -12.32 14.64 -11.08
C GLY A 193 -13.67 14.23 -10.46
N MET A 194 -13.73 13.06 -9.81
CA MET A 194 -14.94 12.58 -9.18
C MET A 194 -15.34 13.42 -7.96
N ASP A 195 -16.64 13.48 -7.70
CA ASP A 195 -17.23 14.19 -6.56
C ASP A 195 -16.88 13.59 -5.20
N GLY A 196 -17.23 14.31 -4.15
CA GLY A 196 -16.96 13.92 -2.76
C GLY A 196 -17.63 12.60 -2.35
N GLU A 197 -18.81 12.29 -2.89
CA GLU A 197 -19.52 11.04 -2.59
C GLU A 197 -18.81 9.83 -3.20
N LYS A 198 -18.36 9.93 -4.43
CA LYS A 198 -17.57 8.89 -5.09
C LYS A 198 -16.23 8.66 -4.38
N ARG A 199 -15.55 9.74 -4.00
CA ARG A 199 -14.32 9.68 -3.22
C ARG A 199 -14.55 9.01 -1.85
N ARG A 200 -15.68 9.27 -1.18
CA ARG A 200 -16.05 8.62 0.09
C ARG A 200 -16.25 7.11 -0.12
N GLN A 201 -17.02 6.70 -1.14
CA GLN A 201 -17.24 5.30 -1.49
C GLN A 201 -15.93 4.57 -1.81
N ALA A 202 -15.00 5.21 -2.53
CA ALA A 202 -13.68 4.65 -2.82
C ALA A 202 -12.85 4.45 -1.53
N ARG A 203 -12.89 5.40 -0.59
CA ARG A 203 -12.23 5.23 0.72
C ARG A 203 -12.85 4.07 1.52
N GLU A 204 -14.17 3.93 1.51
CA GLU A 204 -14.86 2.81 2.18
C GLU A 204 -14.48 1.46 1.58
N PHE A 205 -14.34 1.39 0.25
CA PHE A 205 -13.79 0.21 -0.42
C PHE A 205 -12.38 -0.10 0.08
N GLY A 206 -11.50 0.90 0.09
CA GLY A 206 -10.11 0.76 0.53
C GLY A 206 -9.97 0.34 2.00
N ASP A 207 -10.78 0.92 2.90
CA ASP A 207 -10.79 0.58 4.33
C ASP A 207 -11.21 -0.89 4.55
N GLY A 208 -12.33 -1.30 3.94
CA GLY A 208 -12.78 -2.69 4.05
C GLY A 208 -11.78 -3.69 3.46
N LEU A 209 -11.23 -3.37 2.27
CA LEU A 209 -10.23 -4.22 1.62
C LEU A 209 -8.94 -4.32 2.44
N GLY A 210 -8.46 -3.21 2.98
CA GLY A 210 -7.24 -3.15 3.80
C GLY A 210 -7.37 -3.96 5.09
N LEU A 211 -8.51 -3.84 5.78
CA LEU A 211 -8.75 -4.60 7.00
C LEU A 211 -8.92 -6.10 6.72
N ALA A 212 -9.65 -6.48 5.66
CA ALA A 212 -9.76 -7.88 5.24
C ALA A 212 -8.38 -8.46 4.88
N PHE A 213 -7.54 -7.68 4.22
CA PHE A 213 -6.19 -8.05 3.86
C PHE A 213 -5.33 -8.34 5.10
N GLN A 214 -5.36 -7.45 6.11
CA GLN A 214 -4.56 -7.62 7.32
C GLN A 214 -5.04 -8.81 8.16
N ILE A 215 -6.35 -8.98 8.36
CA ILE A 215 -6.88 -10.15 9.08
C ILE A 215 -6.51 -11.44 8.34
N ARG A 216 -6.48 -11.41 7.00
CA ARG A 216 -6.05 -12.56 6.20
C ARG A 216 -4.56 -12.85 6.38
N ASP A 217 -3.71 -11.83 6.54
CA ASP A 217 -2.29 -12.01 6.85
C ASP A 217 -2.10 -12.68 8.21
N ASP A 218 -2.82 -12.24 9.25
CA ASP A 218 -2.79 -12.88 10.58
C ASP A 218 -3.23 -14.37 10.51
N ILE A 219 -4.25 -14.69 9.69
CA ILE A 219 -4.67 -16.09 9.46
C ILE A 219 -3.55 -16.88 8.78
N LEU A 220 -2.88 -16.31 7.79
CA LEU A 220 -1.83 -16.98 7.04
C LEU A 220 -0.56 -17.18 7.87
N ASP A 221 -0.25 -16.28 8.80
CA ASP A 221 0.87 -16.44 9.73
C ASP A 221 0.71 -17.68 10.61
N VAL A 222 -0.53 -18.05 10.95
CA VAL A 222 -0.82 -19.23 11.79
C VAL A 222 -1.06 -20.50 10.98
N THR A 223 -1.62 -20.40 9.76
CA THR A 223 -2.08 -21.54 8.95
C THR A 223 -1.23 -21.83 7.72
N GLY A 224 -0.33 -20.93 7.35
CA GLY A 224 0.51 -21.02 6.17
C GLY A 224 1.57 -22.12 6.25
N SER A 225 2.37 -22.28 5.19
CA SER A 225 3.62 -23.05 5.20
C SER A 225 4.78 -22.11 4.89
N GLU A 226 5.96 -22.35 5.47
CA GLU A 226 7.17 -21.51 5.27
C GLU A 226 7.53 -21.34 3.80
N ASP A 227 7.37 -22.40 2.99
CA ASP A 227 7.60 -22.38 1.55
C ASP A 227 6.69 -21.40 0.80
N VAL A 228 5.55 -21.02 1.40
CA VAL A 228 4.52 -20.17 0.80
C VAL A 228 4.65 -18.72 1.27
N PHE A 229 5.01 -18.50 2.55
CA PHE A 229 4.99 -17.17 3.18
C PHE A 229 6.29 -16.39 2.97
N GLY A 230 7.41 -17.08 2.79
CA GLY A 230 8.74 -16.44 2.65
C GLY A 230 9.26 -15.80 3.93
N LYS A 231 8.57 -16.02 5.07
CA LYS A 231 8.96 -15.71 6.45
C LYS A 231 8.68 -16.94 7.32
N PRO A 232 9.36 -17.09 8.48
CA PRO A 232 9.00 -18.11 9.47
C PRO A 232 7.53 -17.98 9.88
N ILE A 233 6.84 -19.11 10.05
CA ILE A 233 5.46 -19.15 10.52
C ILE A 233 5.47 -18.84 12.03
N GLY A 234 4.47 -18.05 12.49
CA GLY A 234 4.35 -17.69 13.89
C GLY A 234 5.29 -16.55 14.31
N SER A 235 5.85 -15.82 13.36
CA SER A 235 6.72 -14.66 13.65
C SER A 235 6.05 -13.64 14.55
N ASP A 236 4.76 -13.37 14.35
CA ASP A 236 3.98 -12.45 15.19
C ASP A 236 3.86 -12.94 16.65
N ALA A 237 3.77 -14.24 16.88
CA ALA A 237 3.72 -14.81 18.21
C ALA A 237 5.09 -14.78 18.91
N GLU A 238 6.19 -14.98 18.17
CA GLU A 238 7.56 -14.87 18.69
C GLU A 238 7.91 -13.43 19.08
N GLU A 239 7.41 -12.45 18.31
CA GLU A 239 7.58 -11.03 18.59
C GLU A 239 6.59 -10.49 19.66
N GLY A 240 5.69 -11.35 20.17
CA GLY A 240 4.68 -10.96 21.17
C GLY A 240 3.63 -9.98 20.66
N LYS A 241 3.43 -9.89 19.35
CA LYS A 241 2.43 -9.03 18.71
C LYS A 241 1.01 -9.53 18.96
N THR A 242 0.10 -8.62 19.24
CA THR A 242 -1.34 -8.93 19.29
C THR A 242 -1.89 -9.04 17.89
N THR A 243 -2.53 -10.16 17.54
CA THR A 243 -3.17 -10.40 16.25
C THR A 243 -4.67 -10.60 16.40
N PHE A 244 -5.44 -10.44 15.31
CA PHE A 244 -6.87 -10.76 15.32
C PHE A 244 -7.12 -12.24 15.64
N VAL A 245 -6.23 -13.13 15.20
CA VAL A 245 -6.36 -14.58 15.47
C VAL A 245 -6.20 -14.87 16.97
N ASN A 246 -5.26 -14.22 17.65
CA ASN A 246 -5.07 -14.39 19.09
C ASN A 246 -6.25 -13.87 19.89
N LEU A 247 -6.91 -12.80 19.43
CA LEU A 247 -8.05 -12.18 20.11
C LEU A 247 -9.38 -12.89 19.85
N ARG A 248 -9.60 -13.41 18.65
CA ARG A 248 -10.92 -13.90 18.19
C ARG A 248 -10.94 -15.39 17.81
N GLY A 249 -9.80 -16.00 17.55
CA GLY A 249 -9.67 -17.31 16.95
C GLY A 249 -9.91 -17.34 15.44
N LEU A 250 -9.46 -18.38 14.78
CA LEU A 250 -9.43 -18.53 13.32
C LEU A 250 -10.82 -18.40 12.65
N ASP A 251 -11.82 -19.10 13.19
CA ASP A 251 -13.18 -19.11 12.58
C ASP A 251 -13.84 -17.71 12.60
N ALA A 252 -13.62 -16.96 13.67
CA ALA A 252 -14.16 -15.60 13.77
C ALA A 252 -13.41 -14.65 12.82
N CYS A 253 -12.09 -14.80 12.66
CA CYS A 253 -11.29 -14.06 11.71
C CYS A 253 -11.71 -14.36 10.27
N GLN A 254 -11.97 -15.63 9.93
CA GLN A 254 -12.45 -16.00 8.60
C GLN A 254 -13.78 -15.30 8.24
N ARG A 255 -14.76 -15.33 9.18
CA ARG A 255 -16.03 -14.62 8.99
C ARG A 255 -15.85 -13.11 8.88
N GLU A 256 -14.90 -12.53 9.63
CA GLU A 256 -14.60 -11.10 9.57
C GLU A 256 -13.98 -10.69 8.23
N VAL A 257 -13.06 -11.51 7.68
CA VAL A 257 -12.52 -11.32 6.31
C VAL A 257 -13.64 -11.28 5.29
N GLU A 258 -14.59 -12.24 5.34
CA GLU A 258 -15.73 -12.26 4.44
C GLU A 258 -16.62 -11.02 4.60
N ARG A 259 -16.88 -10.59 5.84
CA ARG A 259 -17.69 -9.41 6.17
C ARG A 259 -17.05 -8.12 5.64
N GLN A 260 -15.76 -7.91 5.86
CA GLN A 260 -15.06 -6.73 5.40
C GLN A 260 -14.93 -6.71 3.87
N THR A 261 -14.71 -7.85 3.24
CA THR A 261 -14.71 -7.97 1.77
C THR A 261 -16.07 -7.62 1.19
N ALA A 262 -17.16 -8.14 1.77
CA ALA A 262 -18.51 -7.81 1.35
C ALA A 262 -18.82 -6.31 1.52
N ARG A 263 -18.40 -5.71 2.65
CA ARG A 263 -18.52 -4.27 2.90
C ARG A 263 -17.78 -3.44 1.85
N ALA A 264 -16.53 -3.80 1.54
CA ALA A 264 -15.75 -3.14 0.50
C ALA A 264 -16.47 -3.19 -0.85
N LYS A 265 -16.90 -4.37 -1.28
CA LYS A 265 -17.62 -4.55 -2.55
C LYS A 265 -18.94 -3.79 -2.60
N ALA A 266 -19.68 -3.74 -1.49
CA ALA A 266 -20.93 -3.01 -1.40
C ALA A 266 -20.75 -1.49 -1.63
N ALA A 267 -19.65 -0.91 -1.15
CA ALA A 267 -19.36 0.52 -1.30
C ALA A 267 -19.32 1.00 -2.76
N ILE A 268 -18.95 0.12 -3.69
CA ILE A 268 -18.81 0.44 -5.12
C ILE A 268 -19.73 -0.38 -6.02
N SER A 269 -20.65 -1.17 -5.47
CA SER A 269 -21.52 -2.09 -6.23
C SER A 269 -22.39 -1.38 -7.27
N GLY A 270 -22.73 -0.11 -7.04
CA GLY A 270 -23.48 0.72 -7.98
C GLY A 270 -22.61 1.40 -9.06
N TRP A 271 -21.30 1.12 -9.14
CA TRP A 271 -20.44 1.74 -10.15
C TRP A 271 -20.39 0.90 -11.42
N PRO A 272 -20.72 1.49 -12.59
CA PRO A 272 -20.59 0.76 -13.86
C PRO A 272 -19.15 0.30 -14.09
N GLY A 273 -18.98 -0.97 -14.46
CA GLY A 273 -17.68 -1.52 -14.83
C GLY A 273 -16.75 -1.86 -13.65
N CYS A 274 -17.26 -1.92 -12.41
CA CYS A 274 -16.48 -2.24 -11.18
C CYS A 274 -16.03 -3.72 -11.07
N GLY A 275 -16.33 -4.58 -12.07
CA GLY A 275 -16.03 -6.01 -12.03
C GLY A 275 -14.57 -6.35 -11.72
N PHE A 276 -13.62 -5.55 -12.23
CA PHE A 276 -12.20 -5.71 -11.93
C PHE A 276 -11.91 -5.55 -10.42
N LEU A 277 -12.44 -4.52 -9.78
CA LEU A 277 -12.25 -4.30 -8.34
C LEU A 277 -12.94 -5.36 -7.48
N MET A 278 -14.11 -5.86 -7.94
CA MET A 278 -14.79 -6.98 -7.27
C MET A 278 -13.92 -8.24 -7.27
N GLU A 279 -13.31 -8.56 -8.42
CA GLU A 279 -12.41 -9.70 -8.54
C GLU A 279 -11.10 -9.48 -7.79
N LEU A 280 -10.53 -8.27 -7.83
CA LEU A 280 -9.36 -7.92 -7.06
C LEU A 280 -9.58 -8.17 -5.55
N ALA A 281 -10.71 -7.71 -5.01
CA ALA A 281 -11.08 -7.91 -3.62
C ALA A 281 -11.16 -9.40 -3.26
N ASP A 282 -11.83 -10.21 -4.11
CA ASP A 282 -11.92 -11.66 -3.89
C ASP A 282 -10.55 -12.34 -3.94
N ARG A 283 -9.68 -11.95 -4.85
CA ARG A 283 -8.33 -12.53 -4.99
C ARG A 283 -7.40 -12.15 -3.84
N MET A 284 -7.50 -10.93 -3.33
CA MET A 284 -6.68 -10.48 -2.21
C MET A 284 -6.93 -11.29 -0.94
N VAL A 285 -8.18 -11.69 -0.70
CA VAL A 285 -8.55 -12.44 0.51
C VAL A 285 -8.50 -13.97 0.32
N LYS A 286 -8.59 -14.45 -0.93
CA LYS A 286 -8.45 -15.89 -1.27
C LYS A 286 -7.01 -16.34 -1.47
N ARG A 287 -6.05 -15.41 -1.45
CA ARG A 287 -4.64 -15.74 -1.66
C ARG A 287 -4.17 -16.80 -0.69
N VAL A 288 -3.31 -17.67 -1.20
CA VAL A 288 -2.57 -18.68 -0.45
C VAL A 288 -1.09 -18.26 -0.35
N LYS A 289 -0.72 -17.23 -1.15
CA LYS A 289 0.63 -16.65 -1.23
C LYS A 289 0.55 -15.13 -1.15
#